data_748dc5c72e685986bfcb5271f2ed9c4c
#
_entry.id   748dc5c72e685986bfcb5271f2ed9c4c
#
_cell.length_a   1.000
_cell.length_b   1.000
_cell.length_c   1.000
_cell.angle_alpha   90.00
_cell.angle_beta   90.00
_cell.angle_gamma   90.00
#
_symmetry.space_group_name_H-M   'P 1'
#
loop_
_entity.id
_entity.type
_entity.pdbx_description
1 polymer ?
#
loop_
_entity_poly.entity_id
_entity_poly.type
_entity_poly.pdbx_seq_one_letter_code
_entity_poly.pdbx_strand_id
1 'polypeptide(L)'
;VATGFDPSGRLPGAFTDLGTSSFTQFLSVAAPDLLPGRRPLPPGLSAGDIAPHGTTIVAISYAGGVVLAGDRRATMGNMIASRDIEKVHPADAFSLIGIAGTAGVGIELMRLFQVELEHYEKIEGVMLSVDGKANRLAAMIRQNLGAALQGLAVIPLFAGYDQAAADPARVGRIFSFDVAGGLYEETGYDAIGSGSIFAKSALKKRYRPGISAEEATRLAVEALYDAADDDTATGGPDLIRRIFPVVMTASAEGTNRLTEAEVSAIAEAVVNARHENPGG
;
A
#
# COMPACT_ATOMS: atom_id res chain seq x y z
N VAL A 1 -21.48 11.25 -22.94
CA VAL A 1 -22.04 10.23 -23.83
C VAL A 1 -22.76 9.27 -22.93
N ALA A 2 -24.09 9.18 -23.02
CA ALA A 2 -24.91 8.31 -22.21
C ALA A 2 -24.47 6.85 -22.47
N THR A 3 -24.04 6.17 -21.43
CA THR A 3 -23.91 4.72 -21.41
C THR A 3 -25.31 4.14 -21.43
N GLY A 4 -25.82 3.93 -22.63
CA GLY A 4 -27.11 3.27 -22.83
C GLY A 4 -26.96 1.82 -22.37
N PHE A 5 -27.54 1.49 -21.22
CA PHE A 5 -27.84 0.10 -20.91
C PHE A 5 -28.76 -0.41 -22.04
N ASP A 6 -28.31 -1.49 -22.69
CA ASP A 6 -29.17 -2.22 -23.61
C ASP A 6 -30.44 -2.68 -22.84
N PRO A 7 -31.64 -2.32 -23.23
CA PRO A 7 -32.88 -2.73 -22.57
C PRO A 7 -33.07 -4.27 -22.57
N SER A 8 -32.28 -5.03 -23.34
CA SER A 8 -32.28 -6.49 -23.33
C SER A 8 -31.54 -7.10 -22.13
N GLY A 9 -30.90 -6.31 -21.25
CA GLY A 9 -30.10 -6.77 -20.12
C GLY A 9 -28.80 -7.46 -20.51
N ARG A 10 -28.40 -7.41 -21.78
CA ARG A 10 -27.11 -7.92 -22.25
C ARG A 10 -26.03 -6.87 -22.01
N LEU A 11 -24.89 -7.31 -21.52
CA LEU A 11 -23.69 -6.47 -21.46
C LEU A 11 -23.30 -6.06 -22.88
N PRO A 12 -22.92 -4.78 -23.10
CA PRO A 12 -22.35 -4.35 -24.39
C PRO A 12 -21.24 -5.28 -24.83
N GLY A 13 -21.10 -5.50 -26.15
CA GLY A 13 -20.10 -6.42 -26.72
C GLY A 13 -18.66 -6.18 -26.24
N ALA A 14 -18.32 -4.92 -25.89
CA ALA A 14 -17.06 -4.56 -25.27
C ALA A 14 -16.80 -5.29 -23.93
N PHE A 15 -17.84 -5.66 -23.18
CA PHE A 15 -17.73 -6.42 -21.93
C PHE A 15 -17.67 -7.94 -22.13
N THR A 16 -17.89 -8.41 -23.34
CA THR A 16 -17.86 -9.82 -23.71
C THR A 16 -16.66 -10.15 -24.58
N ASP A 17 -15.89 -9.15 -25.01
CA ASP A 17 -14.67 -9.33 -25.78
C ASP A 17 -13.48 -9.48 -24.81
N LEU A 18 -13.00 -10.73 -24.67
CA LEU A 18 -11.87 -11.10 -23.85
C LEU A 18 -10.52 -10.76 -24.52
N GLY A 19 -10.47 -9.78 -25.38
CA GLY A 19 -9.27 -9.42 -26.17
C GLY A 19 -8.08 -8.89 -25.35
N THR A 20 -8.23 -8.74 -24.01
CA THR A 20 -7.12 -8.32 -23.14
C THR A 20 -7.24 -8.95 -21.74
N SER A 21 -6.12 -9.41 -21.22
CA SER A 21 -5.98 -9.86 -19.82
C SER A 21 -5.80 -8.70 -18.83
N SER A 22 -5.83 -7.45 -19.32
CA SER A 22 -5.78 -6.24 -18.49
C SER A 22 -7.16 -5.61 -18.35
N PHE A 23 -7.69 -5.64 -17.15
CA PHE A 23 -8.96 -4.98 -16.82
C PHE A 23 -8.86 -3.44 -16.93
N THR A 24 -7.74 -2.85 -16.52
CA THR A 24 -7.50 -1.42 -16.68
C THR A 24 -7.40 -0.98 -18.13
N GLN A 25 -6.80 -1.79 -19.00
CA GLN A 25 -6.78 -1.52 -20.43
C GLN A 25 -8.20 -1.60 -21.03
N PHE A 26 -8.97 -2.60 -20.64
CA PHE A 26 -10.37 -2.71 -21.01
C PHE A 26 -11.16 -1.46 -20.57
N LEU A 27 -11.05 -1.03 -19.31
CA LEU A 27 -11.72 0.18 -18.81
C LEU A 27 -11.27 1.43 -19.56
N SER A 28 -10.01 1.55 -19.95
CA SER A 28 -9.51 2.73 -20.66
C SER A 28 -10.19 2.95 -22.02
N VAL A 29 -10.70 1.89 -22.62
CA VAL A 29 -11.42 1.91 -23.91
C VAL A 29 -12.94 1.93 -23.68
N ALA A 30 -13.45 1.07 -22.81
CA ALA A 30 -14.89 0.85 -22.66
C ALA A 30 -15.58 1.86 -21.73
N ALA A 31 -14.88 2.30 -20.66
CA ALA A 31 -15.44 3.19 -19.63
C ALA A 31 -14.33 4.01 -18.93
N PRO A 32 -13.65 4.93 -19.65
CA PRO A 32 -12.49 5.67 -19.11
C PRO A 32 -12.82 6.51 -17.88
N ASP A 33 -14.07 6.94 -17.71
CA ASP A 33 -14.53 7.72 -16.57
C ASP A 33 -14.57 6.91 -15.25
N LEU A 34 -14.47 5.58 -15.33
CA LEU A 34 -14.37 4.71 -14.16
C LEU A 34 -12.93 4.54 -13.65
N LEU A 35 -11.95 5.01 -14.41
CA LEU A 35 -10.55 4.97 -13.96
C LEU A 35 -10.31 5.97 -12.83
N PRO A 36 -9.50 5.61 -11.80
CA PRO A 36 -9.14 6.52 -10.71
C PRO A 36 -8.59 7.85 -11.22
N GLY A 37 -8.96 8.95 -10.57
CA GLY A 37 -8.47 10.28 -10.92
C GLY A 37 -8.96 10.88 -12.24
N ARG A 38 -9.86 10.22 -12.96
CA ARG A 38 -10.48 10.77 -14.19
C ARG A 38 -11.67 11.71 -13.91
N ARG A 39 -12.19 11.71 -12.70
CA ARG A 39 -13.27 12.62 -12.31
C ARG A 39 -12.72 14.03 -12.10
N PRO A 40 -13.29 15.07 -12.78
CA PRO A 40 -12.87 16.44 -12.57
C PRO A 40 -13.17 16.90 -11.14
N LEU A 41 -12.24 17.65 -10.54
CA LEU A 41 -12.51 18.34 -9.28
C LEU A 41 -13.59 19.42 -9.46
N PRO A 42 -14.45 19.65 -8.45
CA PRO A 42 -15.36 20.78 -8.47
C PRO A 42 -14.60 22.10 -8.64
N PRO A 43 -15.14 23.06 -9.42
CA PRO A 43 -14.50 24.35 -9.63
C PRO A 43 -14.21 25.08 -8.30
N GLY A 44 -13.00 25.59 -8.14
CA GLY A 44 -12.58 26.41 -6.98
C GLY A 44 -12.08 25.59 -5.77
N LEU A 45 -11.99 24.27 -5.87
CA LEU A 45 -11.38 23.44 -4.85
C LEU A 45 -10.02 22.93 -5.32
N SER A 46 -9.00 23.04 -4.45
CA SER A 46 -7.72 22.37 -4.64
C SER A 46 -7.74 21.01 -3.97
N ALA A 47 -6.95 20.07 -4.49
CA ALA A 47 -6.84 18.74 -3.90
C ALA A 47 -6.32 18.78 -2.45
N GLY A 48 -5.43 19.72 -2.13
CA GLY A 48 -4.89 19.92 -0.79
C GLY A 48 -5.90 20.35 0.25
N ASP A 49 -7.04 20.97 -0.19
CA ASP A 49 -8.06 21.47 0.73
C ASP A 49 -9.07 20.40 1.15
N ILE A 50 -9.20 19.33 0.36
CA ILE A 50 -10.28 18.33 0.52
C ILE A 50 -9.79 16.91 0.76
N ALA A 51 -8.53 16.62 0.48
CA ALA A 51 -8.02 15.26 0.61
C ALA A 51 -7.22 15.10 1.91
N PRO A 52 -7.62 14.20 2.83
CA PRO A 52 -6.79 13.84 3.97
C PRO A 52 -5.47 13.27 3.51
N HIS A 53 -4.39 13.78 4.08
CA HIS A 53 -3.02 13.32 3.86
C HIS A 53 -2.40 12.90 5.20
N GLY A 54 -1.18 12.43 5.16
CA GLY A 54 -0.46 11.96 6.32
C GLY A 54 -0.49 10.43 6.37
N THR A 55 0.68 9.86 6.30
CA THR A 55 0.84 8.40 6.20
C THR A 55 2.29 8.08 6.46
N THR A 56 2.52 6.98 7.17
CA THR A 56 3.81 6.28 7.11
C THR A 56 3.54 4.79 6.92
N ILE A 57 4.17 4.22 5.91
CA ILE A 57 4.11 2.79 5.60
C ILE A 57 5.53 2.28 5.50
N VAL A 58 5.76 1.11 6.08
CA VAL A 58 7.05 0.45 6.17
C VAL A 58 6.94 -0.94 5.61
N ALA A 59 7.90 -1.35 4.78
CA ALA A 59 8.08 -2.72 4.31
C ALA A 59 9.45 -3.25 4.76
N ILE A 60 9.51 -4.51 5.19
CA ILE A 60 10.75 -5.17 5.62
C ILE A 60 10.74 -6.60 5.11
N SER A 61 11.79 -7.00 4.38
CA SER A 61 12.01 -8.41 4.01
C SER A 61 12.66 -9.18 5.17
N TYR A 62 12.23 -10.42 5.36
CA TYR A 62 12.77 -11.34 6.38
C TYR A 62 13.02 -12.72 5.78
N ALA A 63 13.64 -13.60 6.55
CA ALA A 63 13.85 -14.99 6.12
C ALA A 63 12.51 -15.71 5.91
N GLY A 64 12.12 -15.91 4.64
CA GLY A 64 10.88 -16.58 4.25
C GLY A 64 9.70 -15.67 3.90
N GLY A 65 9.88 -14.34 3.82
CA GLY A 65 8.79 -13.46 3.42
C GLY A 65 9.04 -11.97 3.53
N VAL A 66 7.94 -11.22 3.59
CA VAL A 66 7.95 -9.76 3.73
C VAL A 66 6.83 -9.31 4.67
N VAL A 67 7.09 -8.30 5.49
CA VAL A 67 6.10 -7.59 6.30
C VAL A 67 5.84 -6.21 5.71
N LEU A 68 4.59 -5.79 5.74
CA LEU A 68 4.15 -4.44 5.40
C LEU A 68 3.31 -3.90 6.56
N ALA A 69 3.67 -2.74 7.09
CA ALA A 69 2.98 -2.11 8.21
C ALA A 69 2.67 -0.65 7.91
N GLY A 70 1.55 -0.14 8.41
CA GLY A 70 1.14 1.24 8.23
C GLY A 70 0.47 1.82 9.44
N ASP A 71 0.69 3.11 9.69
CA ASP A 71 -0.03 3.87 10.70
C ASP A 71 -1.50 4.06 10.29
N ARG A 72 -2.33 4.59 11.20
CA ARG A 72 -3.77 4.73 11.00
C ARG A 72 -4.28 6.18 11.02
N ARG A 73 -3.39 7.16 11.14
CA ARG A 73 -3.76 8.57 11.18
C ARG A 73 -3.91 9.16 9.77
N ALA A 74 -4.98 9.91 9.56
CA ALA A 74 -5.09 10.82 8.42
C ALA A 74 -5.23 12.25 8.93
N THR A 75 -4.54 13.20 8.31
CA THR A 75 -4.57 14.61 8.67
C THR A 75 -5.14 15.46 7.53
N MET A 76 -5.74 16.58 7.89
CA MET A 76 -6.18 17.62 6.98
C MET A 76 -5.69 18.96 7.53
N GLY A 77 -4.62 19.48 6.92
CA GLY A 77 -3.85 20.58 7.52
C GLY A 77 -3.32 20.18 8.90
N ASN A 78 -3.60 21.00 9.91
CA ASN A 78 -3.18 20.76 11.32
C ASN A 78 -4.17 19.92 12.13
N MET A 79 -5.25 19.42 11.53
CA MET A 79 -6.24 18.62 12.24
C MET A 79 -6.11 17.14 11.88
N ILE A 80 -6.43 16.28 12.85
CA ILE A 80 -6.60 14.85 12.60
C ILE A 80 -7.99 14.65 12.00
N ALA A 81 -8.05 14.27 10.71
CA ALA A 81 -9.29 14.00 10.01
C ALA A 81 -9.84 12.61 10.38
N SER A 82 -8.97 11.62 10.57
CA SER A 82 -9.31 10.29 11.06
C SER A 82 -8.13 9.68 11.84
N ARG A 83 -8.47 8.80 12.80
CA ARG A 83 -7.48 8.05 13.59
C ARG A 83 -7.45 6.57 13.25
N ASP A 84 -8.30 6.13 12.31
CA ASP A 84 -8.60 4.73 12.10
C ASP A 84 -8.72 4.37 10.61
N ILE A 85 -7.84 4.93 9.78
CA ILE A 85 -7.76 4.59 8.36
C ILE A 85 -6.81 3.41 8.18
N GLU A 86 -7.26 2.41 7.43
CA GLU A 86 -6.39 1.34 6.97
C GLU A 86 -5.67 1.74 5.69
N LYS A 87 -4.35 1.59 5.67
CA LYS A 87 -3.46 2.00 4.58
C LYS A 87 -2.69 0.85 3.97
N VAL A 88 -2.79 -0.33 4.59
CA VAL A 88 -2.14 -1.57 4.17
C VAL A 88 -3.20 -2.62 3.91
N HIS A 89 -3.13 -3.25 2.75
CA HIS A 89 -4.12 -4.21 2.28
C HIS A 89 -3.44 -5.38 1.56
N PRO A 90 -4.07 -6.56 1.50
CA PRO A 90 -3.64 -7.59 0.57
C PRO A 90 -3.90 -7.12 -0.86
N ALA A 91 -2.93 -7.31 -1.76
CA ALA A 91 -3.14 -7.10 -3.18
C ALA A 91 -3.71 -8.36 -3.83
N ASP A 92 -3.16 -9.51 -3.45
CA ASP A 92 -3.68 -10.86 -3.73
C ASP A 92 -3.21 -11.85 -2.64
N ALA A 93 -3.29 -13.16 -2.91
CA ALA A 93 -2.95 -14.20 -1.95
C ALA A 93 -1.46 -14.17 -1.49
N PHE A 94 -0.53 -13.58 -2.25
CA PHE A 94 0.90 -13.58 -1.97
C PHE A 94 1.54 -12.20 -2.02
N SER A 95 0.74 -11.14 -2.09
CA SER A 95 1.28 -9.78 -2.15
C SER A 95 0.44 -8.76 -1.40
N LEU A 96 1.10 -7.70 -0.96
CA LEU A 96 0.60 -6.63 -0.12
C LEU A 96 0.80 -5.29 -0.81
N ILE A 97 -0.10 -4.35 -0.55
CA ILE A 97 0.01 -2.98 -1.02
C ILE A 97 -0.25 -2.01 0.12
N GLY A 98 0.63 -1.03 0.27
CA GLY A 98 0.43 0.10 1.17
C GLY A 98 0.34 1.39 0.36
N ILE A 99 -0.46 2.36 0.80
CA ILE A 99 -0.74 3.56 0.02
C ILE A 99 -0.54 4.81 0.84
N ALA A 100 0.33 5.69 0.33
CA ALA A 100 0.52 7.06 0.82
C ALA A 100 -0.03 8.08 -0.18
N GLY A 101 -0.44 9.26 0.31
CA GLY A 101 -0.97 10.36 -0.49
C GLY A 101 -2.48 10.53 -0.34
N THR A 102 -3.18 10.89 -1.40
CA THR A 102 -4.62 11.16 -1.40
C THR A 102 -5.44 9.92 -1.11
N ALA A 103 -6.04 9.83 0.07
CA ALA A 103 -6.68 8.61 0.57
C ALA A 103 -7.77 8.06 -0.36
N GLY A 104 -8.67 8.91 -0.88
CA GLY A 104 -9.77 8.47 -1.75
C GLY A 104 -9.27 7.84 -3.05
N VAL A 105 -8.37 8.54 -3.76
CA VAL A 105 -7.77 8.05 -5.01
C VAL A 105 -6.92 6.80 -4.74
N GLY A 106 -6.23 6.76 -3.60
CA GLY A 106 -5.44 5.61 -3.19
C GLY A 106 -6.29 4.34 -3.00
N ILE A 107 -7.43 4.45 -2.31
CA ILE A 107 -8.37 3.34 -2.12
C ILE A 107 -8.92 2.85 -3.45
N GLU A 108 -9.29 3.76 -4.36
CA GLU A 108 -9.76 3.40 -5.70
C GLU A 108 -8.67 2.68 -6.51
N LEU A 109 -7.43 3.19 -6.49
CA LEU A 109 -6.29 2.58 -7.17
C LEU A 109 -6.01 1.17 -6.62
N MET A 110 -6.00 1.00 -5.30
CA MET A 110 -5.79 -0.29 -4.66
C MET A 110 -6.86 -1.31 -5.05
N ARG A 111 -8.13 -0.93 -4.97
CA ARG A 111 -9.24 -1.82 -5.36
C ARG A 111 -9.17 -2.21 -6.84
N LEU A 112 -8.85 -1.25 -7.71
CA LEU A 112 -8.68 -1.52 -9.12
C LEU A 112 -7.50 -2.47 -9.36
N PHE A 113 -6.39 -2.31 -8.61
CA PHE A 113 -5.26 -3.21 -8.70
C PHE A 113 -5.60 -4.64 -8.26
N GLN A 114 -6.36 -4.82 -7.18
CA GLN A 114 -6.86 -6.13 -6.76
C GLN A 114 -7.69 -6.79 -7.86
N VAL A 115 -8.62 -6.05 -8.46
CA VAL A 115 -9.46 -6.54 -9.57
C VAL A 115 -8.60 -6.87 -10.81
N GLU A 116 -7.59 -6.05 -11.09
CA GLU A 116 -6.65 -6.28 -12.21
C GLU A 116 -5.90 -7.61 -12.05
N LEU A 117 -5.39 -7.90 -10.84
CA LEU A 117 -4.68 -9.15 -10.56
C LEU A 117 -5.62 -10.36 -10.64
N GLU A 118 -6.81 -10.26 -10.05
CA GLU A 118 -7.82 -11.32 -10.09
C GLU A 118 -8.31 -11.58 -11.52
N HIS A 119 -8.54 -10.53 -12.30
CA HIS A 119 -8.95 -10.65 -13.70
C HIS A 119 -7.88 -11.35 -14.54
N TYR A 120 -6.63 -10.94 -14.39
CA TYR A 120 -5.51 -11.59 -15.07
C TYR A 120 -5.46 -13.09 -14.76
N GLU A 121 -5.51 -13.45 -13.48
CA GLU A 121 -5.46 -14.86 -13.06
C GLU A 121 -6.63 -15.68 -13.64
N LYS A 122 -7.83 -15.11 -13.68
CA LYS A 122 -9.01 -15.80 -14.26
C LYS A 122 -8.91 -15.98 -15.76
N ILE A 123 -8.30 -15.03 -16.48
CA ILE A 123 -8.17 -15.12 -17.94
C ILE A 123 -7.01 -16.04 -18.35
N GLU A 124 -5.86 -15.90 -17.69
CA GLU A 124 -4.64 -16.62 -18.06
C GLU A 124 -4.49 -17.98 -17.35
N GLY A 125 -5.29 -18.22 -16.30
CA GLY A 125 -5.22 -19.43 -15.48
C GLY A 125 -4.00 -19.53 -14.57
N VAL A 126 -3.18 -18.48 -14.51
CA VAL A 126 -1.98 -18.37 -13.67
C VAL A 126 -1.86 -16.97 -13.09
N MET A 127 -1.30 -16.86 -11.88
CA MET A 127 -1.01 -15.56 -11.27
C MET A 127 0.15 -14.86 -11.99
N LEU A 128 0.14 -13.54 -12.00
CA LEU A 128 1.29 -12.74 -12.38
C LEU A 128 2.47 -13.02 -11.43
N SER A 129 3.69 -13.04 -11.98
CA SER A 129 4.92 -12.98 -11.17
C SER A 129 4.96 -11.69 -10.35
N VAL A 130 5.77 -11.65 -9.28
CA VAL A 130 5.92 -10.45 -8.45
C VAL A 130 6.36 -9.24 -9.30
N ASP A 131 7.29 -9.43 -10.25
CA ASP A 131 7.68 -8.40 -11.23
C ASP A 131 6.52 -7.98 -12.13
N GLY A 132 5.72 -8.92 -12.60
CA GLY A 132 4.54 -8.66 -13.41
C GLY A 132 3.53 -7.79 -12.67
N LYS A 133 3.27 -8.09 -11.39
CA LYS A 133 2.39 -7.29 -10.51
C LYS A 133 2.94 -5.87 -10.32
N ALA A 134 4.24 -5.75 -10.00
CA ALA A 134 4.90 -4.45 -9.81
C ALA A 134 4.85 -3.60 -11.10
N ASN A 135 5.13 -4.19 -12.26
CA ASN A 135 5.02 -3.50 -13.54
C ASN A 135 3.58 -3.08 -13.87
N ARG A 136 2.59 -3.91 -13.51
CA ARG A 136 1.18 -3.56 -13.71
C ARG A 136 0.79 -2.36 -12.84
N LEU A 137 1.20 -2.36 -11.57
CA LEU A 137 0.96 -1.23 -10.67
C LEU A 137 1.65 0.05 -11.19
N ALA A 138 2.89 -0.02 -11.67
CA ALA A 138 3.60 1.10 -12.28
C ALA A 138 2.83 1.70 -13.47
N ALA A 139 2.26 0.85 -14.33
CA ALA A 139 1.45 1.30 -15.45
C ALA A 139 0.16 2.03 -14.99
N MET A 140 -0.49 1.54 -13.93
CA MET A 140 -1.68 2.16 -13.35
C MET A 140 -1.37 3.53 -12.71
N ILE A 141 -0.22 3.64 -12.01
CA ILE A 141 0.25 4.93 -11.47
C ILE A 141 0.49 5.93 -12.60
N ARG A 142 1.15 5.50 -13.68
CA ARG A 142 1.39 6.36 -14.85
C ARG A 142 0.10 6.86 -15.49
N GLN A 143 -0.93 6.02 -15.55
CA GLN A 143 -2.25 6.43 -16.05
C GLN A 143 -2.92 7.48 -15.15
N ASN A 144 -2.57 7.52 -13.85
CA ASN A 144 -3.07 8.49 -12.88
C ASN A 144 -2.25 9.79 -12.82
N LEU A 145 -1.21 9.97 -13.65
CA LEU A 145 -0.32 11.13 -13.62
C LEU A 145 -1.08 12.46 -13.76
N GLY A 146 -2.14 12.50 -14.57
CA GLY A 146 -2.96 13.71 -14.73
C GLY A 146 -3.64 14.17 -13.44
N ALA A 147 -4.09 13.26 -12.59
CA ALA A 147 -4.63 13.56 -11.27
C ALA A 147 -3.51 13.95 -10.28
N ALA A 148 -2.38 13.28 -10.35
CA ALA A 148 -1.21 13.59 -9.52
C ALA A 148 -0.70 15.02 -9.75
N LEU A 149 -0.68 15.50 -10.99
CA LEU A 149 -0.33 16.87 -11.34
C LEU A 149 -1.34 17.92 -10.82
N GLN A 150 -2.55 17.50 -10.48
CA GLN A 150 -3.57 18.34 -9.84
C GLN A 150 -3.52 18.24 -8.30
N GLY A 151 -2.48 17.61 -7.73
CA GLY A 151 -2.32 17.44 -6.28
C GLY A 151 -2.97 16.18 -5.71
N LEU A 152 -3.60 15.32 -6.54
CA LEU A 152 -4.17 14.03 -6.14
C LEU A 152 -3.16 12.88 -6.29
N ALA A 153 -1.94 13.11 -5.80
CA ALA A 153 -0.86 12.13 -5.91
C ALA A 153 -1.10 10.94 -4.98
N VAL A 154 -0.75 9.77 -5.48
CA VAL A 154 -0.74 8.50 -4.74
C VAL A 154 0.60 7.81 -4.98
N ILE A 155 1.24 7.42 -3.90
CA ILE A 155 2.52 6.70 -3.92
C ILE A 155 2.32 5.39 -3.18
N PRO A 156 2.25 4.24 -3.89
CA PRO A 156 2.19 2.93 -3.26
C PRO A 156 3.56 2.42 -2.83
N LEU A 157 3.54 1.50 -1.86
CA LEU A 157 4.62 0.58 -1.55
C LEU A 157 4.06 -0.83 -1.75
N PHE A 158 4.68 -1.61 -2.63
CA PHE A 158 4.24 -2.95 -2.95
C PHE A 158 5.24 -3.96 -2.40
N ALA A 159 4.75 -5.01 -1.77
CA ALA A 159 5.56 -6.07 -1.22
C ALA A 159 4.95 -7.44 -1.58
N GLY A 160 5.79 -8.38 -2.02
CA GLY A 160 5.30 -9.69 -2.44
C GLY A 160 6.22 -10.83 -2.05
N TYR A 161 5.61 -12.00 -1.87
CA TYR A 161 6.32 -13.27 -1.76
C TYR A 161 6.56 -13.84 -3.16
N ASP A 162 7.81 -13.99 -3.54
CA ASP A 162 8.19 -14.54 -4.85
C ASP A 162 8.25 -16.08 -4.79
N GLN A 163 7.19 -16.73 -5.23
CA GLN A 163 7.08 -18.18 -5.27
C GLN A 163 8.08 -18.85 -6.24
N ALA A 164 8.65 -18.10 -7.18
CA ALA A 164 9.62 -18.59 -8.14
C ALA A 164 11.08 -18.37 -7.70
N ALA A 165 11.32 -17.66 -6.60
CA ALA A 165 12.67 -17.40 -6.11
C ALA A 165 13.35 -18.69 -5.65
N ALA A 166 14.51 -18.98 -6.22
CA ALA A 166 15.32 -20.14 -5.84
C ALA A 166 16.06 -19.94 -4.51
N ASP A 167 16.32 -18.68 -4.15
CA ASP A 167 17.02 -18.31 -2.92
C ASP A 167 16.01 -17.87 -1.84
N PRO A 168 15.88 -18.61 -0.72
CA PRO A 168 14.98 -18.25 0.37
C PRO A 168 15.23 -16.85 0.98
N ALA A 169 16.43 -16.31 0.84
CA ALA A 169 16.74 -14.95 1.28
C ALA A 169 16.16 -13.86 0.38
N ARG A 170 15.67 -14.22 -0.81
CA ARG A 170 15.14 -13.30 -1.83
C ARG A 170 13.66 -13.50 -2.13
N VAL A 171 12.97 -14.31 -1.34
CA VAL A 171 11.53 -14.57 -1.55
C VAL A 171 10.65 -13.36 -1.19
N GLY A 172 11.06 -12.55 -0.20
CA GLY A 172 10.36 -11.32 0.18
C GLY A 172 10.91 -10.16 -0.63
N ARG A 173 10.12 -9.63 -1.57
CA ARG A 173 10.50 -8.53 -2.48
C ARG A 173 9.69 -7.28 -2.20
N ILE A 174 10.35 -6.13 -2.31
CA ILE A 174 9.76 -4.81 -2.02
C ILE A 174 9.97 -3.90 -3.23
N PHE A 175 8.94 -3.16 -3.60
CA PHE A 175 8.98 -2.22 -4.72
C PHE A 175 8.39 -0.89 -4.31
N SER A 176 9.14 0.18 -4.57
CA SER A 176 8.71 1.55 -4.44
C SER A 176 8.42 2.17 -5.81
N PHE A 177 7.65 3.24 -5.82
CA PHE A 177 7.21 3.90 -7.05
C PHE A 177 7.31 5.42 -6.89
N ASP A 178 7.55 6.10 -7.99
CA ASP A 178 7.33 7.54 -8.07
C ASP A 178 5.97 7.87 -8.72
N VAL A 179 5.59 9.14 -8.66
CA VAL A 179 4.31 9.62 -9.19
C VAL A 179 4.16 9.50 -10.70
N ALA A 180 5.27 9.34 -11.43
CA ALA A 180 5.29 9.15 -12.88
C ALA A 180 5.22 7.68 -13.30
N GLY A 181 5.17 6.76 -12.33
CA GLY A 181 5.16 5.32 -12.56
C GLY A 181 6.57 4.74 -12.77
N GLY A 182 7.61 5.41 -12.24
CA GLY A 182 8.92 4.80 -12.05
C GLY A 182 8.81 3.67 -11.04
N LEU A 183 9.50 2.56 -11.29
CA LEU A 183 9.49 1.34 -10.49
C LEU A 183 10.91 1.06 -9.98
N TYR A 184 11.05 0.86 -8.68
CA TYR A 184 12.33 0.61 -8.03
C TYR A 184 12.20 -0.60 -7.10
N GLU A 185 13.07 -1.60 -7.26
CA GLU A 185 13.17 -2.72 -6.33
C GLU A 185 14.08 -2.32 -5.17
N GLU A 186 13.57 -2.46 -3.95
CA GLU A 186 14.25 -2.05 -2.74
C GLU A 186 14.83 -3.25 -2.01
N THR A 187 16.05 -3.09 -1.49
CA THR A 187 16.75 -4.17 -0.78
C THR A 187 16.54 -4.07 0.72
N GLY A 188 15.96 -5.13 1.28
CA GLY A 188 15.83 -5.30 2.72
C GLY A 188 14.65 -4.57 3.33
N TYR A 189 14.55 -3.28 3.16
CA TYR A 189 13.43 -2.49 3.68
C TYR A 189 13.24 -1.21 2.89
N ASP A 190 12.03 -0.68 2.97
CA ASP A 190 11.71 0.68 2.52
C ASP A 190 10.56 1.28 3.34
N ALA A 191 10.35 2.59 3.21
CA ALA A 191 9.22 3.30 3.79
C ALA A 191 8.78 4.44 2.88
N ILE A 192 7.48 4.71 2.86
CA ILE A 192 6.87 5.82 2.12
C ILE A 192 6.00 6.69 3.03
N GLY A 193 5.67 7.88 2.56
CA GLY A 193 4.84 8.84 3.28
C GLY A 193 5.65 9.87 4.06
N SER A 194 4.95 10.73 4.82
CA SER A 194 5.56 11.89 5.50
C SER A 194 6.61 11.53 6.53
N GLY A 195 6.37 10.47 7.33
CA GLY A 195 7.31 9.99 8.34
C GLY A 195 8.36 8.99 7.83
N SER A 196 8.40 8.72 6.51
CA SER A 196 9.30 7.71 5.92
C SER A 196 10.78 7.93 6.21
N ILE A 197 11.21 9.18 6.28
CA ILE A 197 12.60 9.56 6.59
C ILE A 197 13.03 9.07 7.98
N PHE A 198 12.15 9.21 8.97
CA PHE A 198 12.38 8.77 10.35
C PHE A 198 12.32 7.25 10.45
N ALA A 199 11.30 6.63 9.83
CA ALA A 199 11.18 5.18 9.77
C ALA A 199 12.41 4.53 9.12
N LYS A 200 12.88 5.04 7.97
CA LYS A 200 14.11 4.56 7.32
C LYS A 200 15.34 4.75 8.19
N SER A 201 15.43 5.85 8.94
CA SER A 201 16.54 6.11 9.85
C SER A 201 16.60 5.09 10.99
N ALA A 202 15.44 4.73 11.56
CA ALA A 202 15.31 3.69 12.58
C ALA A 202 15.71 2.31 12.03
N LEU A 203 15.19 1.94 10.86
CA LEU A 203 15.46 0.66 10.21
C LEU A 203 16.94 0.52 9.83
N LYS A 204 17.56 1.58 9.31
CA LYS A 204 18.99 1.57 8.93
C LYS A 204 19.91 1.12 10.06
N LYS A 205 19.56 1.38 11.31
CA LYS A 205 20.37 1.02 12.48
C LYS A 205 20.13 -0.40 12.96
N ARG A 206 18.97 -0.97 12.67
CA ARG A 206 18.49 -2.22 13.31
C ARG A 206 18.27 -3.36 12.34
N TYR A 207 17.95 -3.08 11.09
CA TYR A 207 17.73 -4.12 10.09
C TYR A 207 19.01 -4.90 9.82
N ARG A 208 18.86 -6.21 9.69
CA ARG A 208 19.91 -7.15 9.23
C ARG A 208 19.27 -8.14 8.27
N PRO A 209 19.97 -8.52 7.18
CA PRO A 209 19.48 -9.57 6.29
C PRO A 209 19.25 -10.89 7.06
N GLY A 210 18.14 -11.57 6.74
CA GLY A 210 17.82 -12.86 7.32
C GLY A 210 17.20 -12.83 8.72
N ILE A 211 16.71 -11.68 9.19
CA ILE A 211 15.94 -11.59 10.45
C ILE A 211 14.69 -12.48 10.38
N SER A 212 14.16 -12.86 11.53
CA SER A 212 12.91 -13.62 11.62
C SER A 212 11.68 -12.76 11.30
N ALA A 213 10.53 -13.41 11.03
CA ALA A 213 9.26 -12.72 10.85
C ALA A 213 8.85 -11.89 12.09
N GLU A 214 9.09 -12.44 13.28
CA GLU A 214 8.80 -11.77 14.56
C GLU A 214 9.66 -10.51 14.74
N GLU A 215 10.97 -10.62 14.46
CA GLU A 215 11.89 -9.48 14.54
C GLU A 215 11.55 -8.41 13.50
N ALA A 216 11.25 -8.78 12.24
CA ALA A 216 10.83 -7.87 11.20
C ALA A 216 9.54 -7.14 11.57
N THR A 217 8.56 -7.85 12.13
CA THR A 217 7.29 -7.28 12.61
C THR A 217 7.51 -6.28 13.74
N ARG A 218 8.35 -6.64 14.72
CA ARG A 218 8.71 -5.74 15.82
C ARG A 218 9.40 -4.48 15.29
N LEU A 219 10.38 -4.63 14.39
CA LEU A 219 11.08 -3.50 13.78
C LEU A 219 10.15 -2.59 12.97
N ALA A 220 9.14 -3.15 12.29
CA ALA A 220 8.16 -2.37 11.57
C ALA A 220 7.32 -1.49 12.53
N VAL A 221 6.89 -2.04 13.66
CA VAL A 221 6.14 -1.29 14.68
C VAL A 221 7.03 -0.24 15.36
N GLU A 222 8.29 -0.56 15.66
CA GLU A 222 9.26 0.42 16.19
C GLU A 222 9.51 1.57 15.21
N ALA A 223 9.70 1.27 13.93
CA ALA A 223 9.93 2.30 12.91
C ALA A 223 8.72 3.24 12.75
N LEU A 224 7.50 2.72 12.89
CA LEU A 224 6.28 3.53 12.89
C LEU A 224 6.15 4.36 14.17
N TYR A 225 6.57 3.83 15.32
CA TYR A 225 6.63 4.58 16.58
C TYR A 225 7.61 5.75 16.46
N ASP A 226 8.86 5.49 16.03
CA ASP A 226 9.89 6.52 15.84
C ASP A 226 9.45 7.57 14.81
N ALA A 227 8.75 7.16 13.74
CA ALA A 227 8.19 8.10 12.79
C ALA A 227 7.09 8.98 13.38
N ALA A 228 6.26 8.43 14.27
CA ALA A 228 5.16 9.18 14.90
C ALA A 228 5.65 10.18 15.97
N ASP A 229 6.84 9.98 16.51
CA ASP A 229 7.47 10.91 17.47
C ASP A 229 7.86 12.23 16.79
N ASP A 230 8.35 12.16 15.55
CA ASP A 230 8.87 13.30 14.79
C ASP A 230 7.93 13.83 13.71
N ASP A 231 6.99 13.00 13.21
CA ASP A 231 6.02 13.38 12.16
C ASP A 231 4.60 13.48 12.72
N THR A 232 4.08 14.69 12.83
CA THR A 232 2.72 14.95 13.33
C THR A 232 1.61 14.30 12.49
N ALA A 233 1.89 13.99 11.23
CA ALA A 233 0.95 13.36 10.31
C ALA A 233 0.96 11.82 10.41
N THR A 234 1.93 11.25 11.11
CA THR A 234 1.99 9.82 11.42
C THR A 234 1.34 9.52 12.77
N GLY A 235 0.50 8.50 12.84
CA GLY A 235 -0.14 8.05 14.08
C GLY A 235 0.69 7.00 14.79
N GLY A 236 1.16 7.31 16.00
CA GLY A 236 1.73 6.32 16.90
C GLY A 236 0.68 5.39 17.52
N PRO A 237 1.11 4.33 18.23
CA PRO A 237 0.22 3.47 19.00
C PRO A 237 -0.57 4.26 20.05
N ASP A 238 -1.89 4.18 20.00
CA ASP A 238 -2.79 4.79 20.99
C ASP A 238 -3.30 3.71 21.94
N LEU A 239 -2.65 3.57 23.08
CA LEU A 239 -3.00 2.56 24.10
C LEU A 239 -4.36 2.84 24.74
N ILE A 240 -4.77 4.11 24.78
CA ILE A 240 -6.05 4.51 25.43
C ILE A 240 -7.22 4.16 24.52
N ARG A 241 -7.11 4.46 23.20
CA ARG A 241 -8.16 4.17 22.21
C ARG A 241 -8.00 2.80 21.57
N ARG A 242 -6.93 2.07 21.90
CA ARG A 242 -6.58 0.78 21.33
C ARG A 242 -6.46 0.84 19.80
N ILE A 243 -5.79 1.88 19.30
CA ILE A 243 -5.51 2.04 17.87
C ILE A 243 -4.04 1.70 17.64
N PHE A 244 -3.81 0.60 16.93
CA PHE A 244 -2.48 0.08 16.62
C PHE A 244 -2.25 0.08 15.10
N PRO A 245 -0.98 0.08 14.64
CA PRO A 245 -0.68 -0.07 13.23
C PRO A 245 -1.36 -1.29 12.60
N VAL A 246 -1.71 -1.21 11.34
CA VAL A 246 -2.06 -2.41 10.56
C VAL A 246 -0.75 -3.08 10.16
N VAL A 247 -0.60 -4.36 10.48
CA VAL A 247 0.59 -5.17 10.15
C VAL A 247 0.14 -6.40 9.40
N MET A 248 0.75 -6.63 8.25
CA MET A 248 0.48 -7.78 7.39
C MET A 248 1.79 -8.42 6.93
N THR A 249 1.78 -9.72 6.75
CA THR A 249 2.89 -10.50 6.20
C THR A 249 2.47 -11.20 4.91
N ALA A 250 3.44 -11.44 4.03
CA ALA A 250 3.29 -12.36 2.90
C ALA A 250 4.44 -13.38 2.93
N SER A 251 4.08 -14.66 2.89
CA SER A 251 4.98 -15.80 2.99
C SER A 251 4.52 -16.94 2.08
N ALA A 252 5.14 -18.12 2.20
CA ALA A 252 4.73 -19.32 1.47
C ALA A 252 3.28 -19.73 1.79
N GLU A 253 2.78 -19.41 2.99
CA GLU A 253 1.41 -19.69 3.45
C GLU A 253 0.39 -18.67 2.92
N GLY A 254 0.85 -17.66 2.19
CA GLY A 254 0.03 -16.56 1.70
C GLY A 254 0.14 -15.29 2.54
N THR A 255 -0.83 -14.39 2.32
CA THR A 255 -0.93 -13.16 3.11
C THR A 255 -1.64 -13.42 4.44
N ASN A 256 -1.10 -12.85 5.51
CA ASN A 256 -1.70 -12.89 6.84
C ASN A 256 -1.75 -11.49 7.45
N ARG A 257 -2.87 -11.16 8.09
CA ARG A 257 -3.03 -9.94 8.88
C ARG A 257 -2.87 -10.31 10.35
N LEU A 258 -1.95 -9.66 11.04
CA LEU A 258 -1.81 -9.84 12.47
C LEU A 258 -3.08 -9.34 13.18
N THR A 259 -3.48 -10.05 14.20
CA THR A 259 -4.63 -9.68 15.04
C THR A 259 -4.32 -8.44 15.87
N GLU A 260 -5.36 -7.73 16.30
CA GLU A 260 -5.19 -6.57 17.21
C GLU A 260 -4.43 -6.96 18.48
N ALA A 261 -4.67 -8.16 19.02
CA ALA A 261 -3.98 -8.64 20.22
C ALA A 261 -2.47 -8.82 20.02
N GLU A 262 -2.07 -9.39 18.87
CA GLU A 262 -0.66 -9.56 18.54
C GLU A 262 0.05 -8.20 18.36
N VAL A 263 -0.57 -7.29 17.59
CA VAL A 263 0.02 -5.96 17.37
C VAL A 263 0.02 -5.12 18.65
N SER A 264 -1.02 -5.21 19.49
CA SER A 264 -1.06 -4.55 20.80
C SER A 264 0.11 -4.98 21.68
N ALA A 265 0.36 -6.28 21.79
CA ALA A 265 1.46 -6.81 22.60
C ALA A 265 2.82 -6.29 22.12
N ILE A 266 3.04 -6.25 20.79
CA ILE A 266 4.26 -5.69 20.20
C ILE A 266 4.38 -4.19 20.48
N ALA A 267 3.29 -3.44 20.27
CA ALA A 267 3.28 -1.99 20.47
C ALA A 267 3.53 -1.61 21.95
N GLU A 268 2.92 -2.34 22.90
CA GLU A 268 3.15 -2.16 24.31
C GLU A 268 4.61 -2.45 24.70
N ALA A 269 5.21 -3.51 24.14
CA ALA A 269 6.62 -3.81 24.37
C ALA A 269 7.54 -2.70 23.80
N VAL A 270 7.23 -2.14 22.63
CA VAL A 270 7.96 -1.01 22.05
C VAL A 270 7.85 0.23 22.94
N VAL A 271 6.65 0.61 23.36
CA VAL A 271 6.42 1.77 24.25
C VAL A 271 7.18 1.62 25.57
N ASN A 272 7.13 0.44 26.17
CA ASN A 272 7.85 0.17 27.43
C ASN A 272 9.37 0.26 27.23
N ALA A 273 9.91 -0.28 26.15
CA ALA A 273 11.33 -0.17 25.84
C ALA A 273 11.76 1.30 25.63
N ARG A 274 10.91 2.12 24.98
CA ARG A 274 11.18 3.56 24.80
C ARG A 274 11.04 4.34 26.13
N HIS A 275 10.21 3.88 27.05
CA HIS A 275 10.13 4.46 28.38
C HIS A 275 11.43 4.26 29.17
N GLU A 276 12.05 3.10 29.03
CA GLU A 276 13.37 2.79 29.66
C GLU A 276 14.54 3.45 28.93
N ASN A 277 14.48 3.52 27.59
CA ASN A 277 15.51 4.11 26.76
C ASN A 277 14.88 4.97 25.64
N PRO A 278 14.59 6.25 25.89
CA PRO A 278 13.91 7.14 24.93
C PRO A 278 14.64 7.32 23.60
N GLY A 279 15.95 7.17 23.57
CA GLY A 279 16.76 7.28 22.36
C GLY A 279 16.82 6.00 21.51
N GLY A 280 16.26 4.91 21.98
CA GLY A 280 16.12 3.63 21.25
C GLY A 280 17.32 2.72 21.28
#